data_9a3fa2b3775ef8a236cb67b3efd43e1e
#
_entry.id   9a3fa2b3775ef8a236cb67b3efd43e1e
#
_cell.length_a   1.000
_cell.length_b   1.000
_cell.length_c   1.000
_cell.angle_alpha   90.00
_cell.angle_beta   90.00
_cell.angle_gamma   90.00
#
_symmetry.space_group_name_H-M   'P 1'
#
loop_
_entity.id
_entity.type
_entity.pdbx_description
1 polymer ?
#
loop_
_entity_poly.entity_id
_entity_poly.type
_entity_poly.pdbx_seq_one_letter_code
_entity_poly.pdbx_strand_id
1 'polypeptide(L)'
;KTLAVVIKDLVNHPNCRDFVAERLCRFLITDEPTKEMKQPIIDAFKKSDGYIPEIHKAAIKVAFEYNDKYKKFQTPENWFIQVAKIADLNWPPSPEVMDKYELGQKPFDNQREPMWLLENIGHHPYRAKQPNGWSDHSDDWISPELLIRRLVYAKASYNYHKIENNKNAEYYANMVEKNFDNPDKIMNYINQKNRSIEKHTLLFNHPEFLKA
;
A
#
# COMPACT_ATOMS: atom_id res chain seq x y z
N LYS A 1 -29.23 -31.09 -0.58
CA LYS A 1 -28.87 -30.01 0.36
C LYS A 1 -29.29 -28.69 -0.25
N THR A 2 -29.93 -27.81 0.50
CA THR A 2 -30.22 -26.46 0.06
C THR A 2 -28.93 -25.60 0.04
N LEU A 3 -28.88 -24.54 -0.76
CA LEU A 3 -27.73 -23.64 -0.84
C LEU A 3 -27.31 -23.13 0.54
N ALA A 4 -28.27 -22.78 1.39
CA ALA A 4 -28.02 -22.32 2.76
C ALA A 4 -27.25 -23.34 3.61
N VAL A 5 -27.58 -24.64 3.47
CA VAL A 5 -26.85 -25.71 4.19
C VAL A 5 -25.43 -25.86 3.69
N VAL A 6 -25.21 -25.77 2.38
CA VAL A 6 -23.87 -25.83 1.78
C VAL A 6 -23.01 -24.66 2.26
N ILE A 7 -23.56 -23.44 2.24
CA ILE A 7 -22.85 -22.24 2.73
C ILE A 7 -22.49 -22.41 4.21
N LYS A 8 -23.42 -22.87 5.03
CA LYS A 8 -23.17 -23.11 6.45
C LYS A 8 -22.08 -24.16 6.69
N ASP A 9 -22.09 -25.26 5.94
CA ASP A 9 -21.06 -26.30 6.02
C ASP A 9 -19.67 -25.72 5.63
N LEU A 10 -19.59 -24.89 4.59
CA LEU A 10 -18.34 -24.26 4.13
C LEU A 10 -17.80 -23.26 5.15
N VAL A 11 -18.64 -22.38 5.67
CA VAL A 11 -18.22 -21.34 6.66
C VAL A 11 -17.74 -22.01 7.95
N ASN A 12 -18.38 -23.11 8.37
CA ASN A 12 -18.00 -23.83 9.57
C ASN A 12 -16.80 -24.77 9.39
N HIS A 13 -16.33 -24.95 8.17
CA HIS A 13 -15.19 -25.83 7.92
C HIS A 13 -13.90 -25.24 8.53
N PRO A 14 -13.07 -26.05 9.24
CA PRO A 14 -11.84 -25.55 9.84
C PRO A 14 -10.90 -24.82 8.86
N ASN A 15 -10.78 -25.34 7.64
CA ASN A 15 -9.92 -24.72 6.62
C ASN A 15 -10.43 -23.33 6.18
N CYS A 16 -11.73 -23.05 6.25
CA CYS A 16 -12.26 -21.71 5.95
C CYS A 16 -11.71 -20.68 6.95
N ARG A 17 -11.71 -21.01 8.23
CA ARG A 17 -11.22 -20.14 9.29
C ARG A 17 -9.72 -19.91 9.20
N ASP A 18 -8.95 -20.97 8.94
CA ASP A 18 -7.50 -20.89 8.74
C ASP A 18 -7.18 -20.04 7.51
N PHE A 19 -7.87 -20.26 6.40
CA PHE A 19 -7.71 -19.50 5.17
C PHE A 19 -8.00 -18.00 5.37
N VAL A 20 -9.11 -17.66 6.05
CA VAL A 20 -9.44 -16.25 6.33
C VAL A 20 -8.39 -15.61 7.21
N ALA A 21 -7.94 -16.29 8.27
CA ALA A 21 -6.90 -15.80 9.16
C ALA A 21 -5.57 -15.61 8.42
N GLU A 22 -5.19 -16.56 7.57
CA GLU A 22 -3.99 -16.47 6.75
C GLU A 22 -4.03 -15.28 5.79
N ARG A 23 -5.16 -15.09 5.08
CA ARG A 23 -5.32 -13.97 4.15
C ARG A 23 -5.26 -12.62 4.86
N LEU A 24 -5.85 -12.49 6.04
CA LEU A 24 -5.78 -11.26 6.83
C LEU A 24 -4.36 -10.99 7.34
N CYS A 25 -3.66 -12.00 7.85
CA CYS A 25 -2.27 -11.85 8.27
C CYS A 25 -1.36 -11.54 7.08
N ARG A 26 -1.56 -12.21 5.94
CA ARG A 26 -0.79 -11.96 4.73
C ARG A 26 -1.01 -10.56 4.19
N PHE A 27 -2.21 -10.04 4.25
CA PHE A 27 -2.50 -8.67 3.83
C PHE A 27 -1.89 -7.62 4.77
N LEU A 28 -1.96 -7.83 6.09
CA LEU A 28 -1.63 -6.81 7.08
C LEU A 28 -0.19 -6.89 7.61
N ILE A 29 0.46 -8.06 7.60
CA ILE A 29 1.68 -8.30 8.40
C ILE A 29 2.84 -8.82 7.57
N THR A 30 2.70 -10.03 6.98
CA THR A 30 3.80 -10.74 6.30
C THR A 30 3.28 -11.73 5.27
N ASP A 31 4.09 -12.03 4.27
CA ASP A 31 3.75 -13.03 3.25
C ASP A 31 3.68 -14.46 3.81
N GLU A 32 4.41 -14.74 4.89
CA GLU A 32 4.50 -16.05 5.55
C GLU A 32 4.01 -15.95 7.01
N PRO A 33 2.67 -15.93 7.23
CA PRO A 33 2.13 -15.85 8.59
C PRO A 33 2.35 -17.11 9.39
N THR A 34 2.79 -16.97 10.63
CA THR A 34 2.97 -18.08 11.56
C THR A 34 1.63 -18.54 12.16
N LYS A 35 1.64 -19.70 12.80
CA LYS A 35 0.44 -20.21 13.50
C LYS A 35 0.01 -19.28 14.63
N GLU A 36 0.99 -18.71 15.34
CA GLU A 36 0.77 -17.79 16.45
C GLU A 36 0.05 -16.51 16.00
N MET A 37 0.38 -15.99 14.84
CA MET A 37 -0.32 -14.82 14.24
C MET A 37 -1.76 -15.16 13.87
N LYS A 38 -2.02 -16.33 13.32
CA LYS A 38 -3.34 -16.77 12.85
C LYS A 38 -4.28 -17.13 13.99
N GLN A 39 -3.77 -17.69 15.09
CA GLN A 39 -4.58 -18.27 16.15
C GLN A 39 -5.59 -17.31 16.78
N PRO A 40 -5.23 -16.06 17.16
CA PRO A 40 -6.19 -15.11 17.72
C PRO A 40 -7.36 -14.78 16.77
N ILE A 41 -7.08 -14.75 15.46
CA ILE A 41 -8.09 -14.48 14.44
C ILE A 41 -9.04 -15.67 14.27
N ILE A 42 -8.49 -16.90 14.28
CA ILE A 42 -9.26 -18.14 14.23
C ILE A 42 -10.17 -18.24 15.46
N ASP A 43 -9.68 -17.90 16.65
CA ASP A 43 -10.44 -17.93 17.89
C ASP A 43 -11.55 -16.89 17.90
N ALA A 44 -11.29 -15.68 17.39
CA ALA A 44 -12.31 -14.65 17.19
C ALA A 44 -13.40 -15.11 16.21
N PHE A 45 -13.01 -15.76 15.12
CA PHE A 45 -13.96 -16.34 14.16
C PHE A 45 -14.88 -17.37 14.82
N LYS A 46 -14.32 -18.30 15.59
CA LYS A 46 -15.09 -19.34 16.30
C LYS A 46 -16.03 -18.72 17.34
N LYS A 47 -15.50 -17.81 18.17
CA LYS A 47 -16.24 -17.19 19.28
C LYS A 47 -17.42 -16.33 18.79
N SER A 48 -17.25 -15.66 17.64
CA SER A 48 -18.25 -14.75 17.09
C SER A 48 -19.16 -15.39 16.03
N ASP A 49 -19.04 -16.71 15.80
CA ASP A 49 -19.75 -17.44 14.74
C ASP A 49 -19.56 -16.77 13.35
N GLY A 50 -18.33 -16.33 13.07
CA GLY A 50 -17.99 -15.70 11.77
C GLY A 50 -18.36 -14.23 11.67
N TYR A 51 -18.66 -13.53 12.76
CA TYR A 51 -19.00 -12.09 12.71
C TYR A 51 -17.78 -11.27 12.32
N ILE A 52 -17.81 -10.73 11.10
CA ILE A 52 -16.68 -10.07 10.42
C ILE A 52 -16.04 -8.94 11.25
N PRO A 53 -16.77 -8.01 11.90
CA PRO A 53 -16.16 -6.96 12.71
C PRO A 53 -15.24 -7.48 13.83
N GLU A 54 -15.61 -8.58 14.51
CA GLU A 54 -14.75 -9.15 15.55
C GLU A 54 -13.52 -9.84 14.97
N ILE A 55 -13.64 -10.46 13.80
CA ILE A 55 -12.51 -11.05 13.08
C ILE A 55 -11.52 -9.96 12.66
N HIS A 56 -12.00 -8.86 12.08
CA HIS A 56 -11.17 -7.73 11.69
C HIS A 56 -10.49 -7.07 12.89
N LYS A 57 -11.22 -6.89 13.99
CA LYS A 57 -10.66 -6.35 15.23
C LYS A 57 -9.51 -7.20 15.79
N ALA A 58 -9.66 -8.55 15.73
CA ALA A 58 -8.59 -9.46 16.11
C ALA A 58 -7.39 -9.35 15.17
N ALA A 59 -7.62 -9.29 13.85
CA ALA A 59 -6.56 -9.12 12.86
C ALA A 59 -5.77 -7.83 13.02
N ILE A 60 -6.46 -6.72 13.29
CA ILE A 60 -5.83 -5.41 13.55
C ILE A 60 -4.97 -5.47 14.81
N LYS A 61 -5.44 -6.12 15.89
CA LYS A 61 -4.63 -6.28 17.11
C LYS A 61 -3.35 -7.07 16.85
N VAL A 62 -3.47 -8.19 16.14
CA VAL A 62 -2.29 -8.99 15.76
C VAL A 62 -1.33 -8.16 14.90
N ALA A 63 -1.85 -7.38 13.95
CA ALA A 63 -1.02 -6.50 13.11
C ALA A 63 -0.21 -5.49 13.95
N PHE A 64 -0.82 -4.87 14.96
CA PHE A 64 -0.11 -3.98 15.87
C PHE A 64 0.95 -4.68 16.72
N GLU A 65 0.70 -5.92 17.17
CA GLU A 65 1.68 -6.69 17.95
C GLU A 65 2.94 -7.07 17.15
N TYR A 66 2.81 -7.16 15.83
CA TYR A 66 3.89 -7.58 14.94
C TYR A 66 4.44 -6.46 14.06
N ASN A 67 3.91 -5.24 14.15
CA ASN A 67 4.28 -4.11 13.29
C ASN A 67 5.79 -3.82 13.25
N ASP A 68 6.47 -3.88 14.40
CA ASP A 68 7.91 -3.61 14.49
C ASP A 68 8.80 -4.78 14.00
N LYS A 69 8.22 -5.96 13.85
CA LYS A 69 8.96 -7.18 13.52
C LYS A 69 8.95 -7.51 12.03
N TYR A 70 7.88 -7.14 11.35
CA TYR A 70 7.65 -7.50 9.97
C TYR A 70 7.28 -6.26 9.18
N LYS A 71 8.03 -6.00 8.12
CA LYS A 71 7.73 -4.94 7.16
C LYS A 71 7.51 -5.57 5.80
N LYS A 72 6.28 -5.48 5.32
CA LYS A 72 5.89 -6.05 4.04
C LYS A 72 6.24 -5.09 2.90
N PHE A 73 6.67 -5.65 1.76
CA PHE A 73 6.87 -4.85 0.55
C PHE A 73 5.52 -4.30 0.06
N GLN A 74 5.49 -3.00 -0.19
CA GLN A 74 4.26 -2.31 -0.53
C GLN A 74 3.76 -2.65 -1.93
N THR A 75 2.43 -2.87 -2.04
CA THR A 75 1.77 -2.88 -3.34
C THR A 75 1.98 -1.54 -4.05
N PRO A 76 1.87 -1.48 -5.38
CA PRO A 76 1.98 -0.21 -6.10
C PRO A 76 0.98 0.85 -5.62
N GLU A 77 -0.23 0.46 -5.25
CA GLU A 77 -1.26 1.36 -4.74
C GLU A 77 -0.85 1.99 -3.40
N ASN A 78 -0.44 1.16 -2.43
CA ASN A 78 -0.02 1.66 -1.12
C ASN A 78 1.19 2.60 -1.25
N TRP A 79 2.17 2.20 -2.04
CA TRP A 79 3.33 3.03 -2.33
C TRP A 79 2.94 4.36 -2.98
N PHE A 80 2.04 4.34 -3.97
CA PHE A 80 1.54 5.54 -4.64
C PHE A 80 0.85 6.49 -3.65
N ILE A 81 -0.03 5.98 -2.81
CA ILE A 81 -0.75 6.78 -1.80
C ILE A 81 0.24 7.40 -0.81
N GLN A 82 1.26 6.66 -0.37
CA GLN A 82 2.30 7.21 0.51
C GLN A 82 3.11 8.30 -0.16
N VAL A 83 3.57 8.09 -1.42
CA VAL A 83 4.27 9.13 -2.19
C VAL A 83 3.39 10.37 -2.32
N ALA A 84 2.12 10.22 -2.67
CA ALA A 84 1.19 11.31 -2.82
C ALA A 84 1.01 12.10 -1.52
N LYS A 85 0.86 11.42 -0.39
CA LYS A 85 0.69 12.05 0.92
C LYS A 85 1.95 12.75 1.41
N ILE A 86 3.10 12.08 1.33
CA ILE A 86 4.36 12.60 1.86
C ILE A 86 4.89 13.73 0.96
N ALA A 87 4.77 13.59 -0.35
CA ALA A 87 5.15 14.64 -1.28
C ALA A 87 4.11 15.77 -1.38
N ASP A 88 3.03 15.71 -0.60
CA ASP A 88 1.95 16.71 -0.62
C ASP A 88 1.41 16.93 -2.04
N LEU A 89 1.28 15.84 -2.77
CA LEU A 89 0.63 15.86 -4.07
C LEU A 89 -0.88 16.07 -3.86
N ASN A 90 -1.51 16.76 -4.81
CA ASN A 90 -2.95 17.04 -4.75
C ASN A 90 -3.78 15.75 -5.00
N TRP A 91 -3.74 14.84 -4.02
CA TRP A 91 -4.39 13.55 -4.04
C TRP A 91 -4.83 13.13 -2.62
N PRO A 92 -6.04 12.64 -2.39
CA PRO A 92 -7.14 12.55 -3.35
C PRO A 92 -7.58 13.93 -3.85
N PRO A 93 -8.16 14.02 -5.04
CA PRO A 93 -8.65 15.29 -5.57
C PRO A 93 -9.75 15.88 -4.67
N SER A 94 -9.87 17.21 -4.66
CA SER A 94 -10.92 17.88 -3.90
C SER A 94 -12.31 17.46 -4.37
N PRO A 95 -13.37 17.58 -3.52
CA PRO A 95 -14.74 17.29 -3.92
C PRO A 95 -15.16 18.01 -5.20
N GLU A 96 -14.75 19.27 -5.38
CA GLU A 96 -15.07 20.04 -6.60
C GLU A 96 -14.44 19.46 -7.87
N VAL A 97 -13.27 18.84 -7.74
CA VAL A 97 -12.62 18.14 -8.86
C VAL A 97 -13.33 16.82 -9.14
N MET A 98 -13.81 16.12 -8.12
CA MET A 98 -14.59 14.89 -8.28
C MET A 98 -15.95 15.18 -8.93
N ASP A 99 -16.62 16.25 -8.57
CA ASP A 99 -17.89 16.68 -9.19
C ASP A 99 -17.71 16.93 -10.69
N LYS A 100 -16.61 17.54 -11.09
CA LYS A 100 -16.29 17.75 -12.52
C LYS A 100 -16.06 16.41 -13.25
N TYR A 101 -15.51 15.43 -12.56
CA TYR A 101 -15.30 14.10 -13.11
C TYR A 101 -16.63 13.36 -13.35
N GLU A 102 -17.56 13.44 -12.40
CA GLU A 102 -18.91 12.88 -12.53
C GLU A 102 -19.71 13.53 -13.65
N LEU A 103 -19.48 14.82 -13.92
CA LEU A 103 -20.08 15.53 -15.05
C LEU A 103 -19.42 15.21 -16.40
N GLY A 104 -18.51 14.22 -16.46
CA GLY A 104 -17.80 13.81 -17.67
C GLY A 104 -16.71 14.76 -18.14
N GLN A 105 -16.38 15.78 -17.33
CA GLN A 105 -15.22 16.65 -17.57
C GLN A 105 -13.97 15.94 -17.06
N LYS A 106 -12.91 15.87 -17.87
CA LYS A 106 -11.63 15.30 -17.44
C LYS A 106 -10.83 16.37 -16.67
N PRO A 107 -10.86 16.37 -15.34
CA PRO A 107 -10.17 17.38 -14.53
C PRO A 107 -8.64 17.19 -14.52
N PHE A 108 -8.17 16.03 -14.98
CA PHE A 108 -6.76 15.71 -15.09
C PHE A 108 -6.39 15.51 -16.56
N ASP A 109 -5.20 15.93 -16.96
CA ASP A 109 -4.64 15.40 -18.19
C ASP A 109 -4.34 13.91 -18.03
N ASN A 110 -4.29 13.15 -19.12
CA ASN A 110 -4.15 11.69 -19.09
C ASN A 110 -2.89 11.21 -18.34
N GLN A 111 -1.87 12.04 -18.18
CA GLN A 111 -0.63 11.69 -17.48
C GLN A 111 -0.72 11.91 -15.96
N ARG A 112 -1.79 12.57 -15.52
CA ARG A 112 -2.01 12.95 -14.11
C ARG A 112 -3.15 12.17 -13.47
N GLU A 113 -3.92 11.46 -14.27
CA GLU A 113 -4.99 10.63 -13.76
C GLU A 113 -4.43 9.52 -12.86
N PRO A 114 -4.86 9.43 -11.59
CA PRO A 114 -4.33 8.44 -10.65
C PRO A 114 -4.45 7.00 -11.13
N MET A 115 -5.52 6.68 -11.82
CA MET A 115 -5.72 5.33 -12.38
C MET A 115 -4.72 5.00 -13.48
N TRP A 116 -4.41 5.96 -14.33
CA TRP A 116 -3.37 5.81 -15.34
C TRP A 116 -1.99 5.66 -14.72
N LEU A 117 -1.70 6.42 -13.65
CA LEU A 117 -0.44 6.31 -12.92
C LEU A 117 -0.30 4.94 -12.26
N LEU A 118 -1.34 4.44 -11.59
CA LEU A 118 -1.37 3.11 -10.99
C LEU A 118 -1.20 2.00 -12.04
N GLU A 119 -1.86 2.12 -13.19
CA GLU A 119 -1.70 1.19 -14.31
C GLU A 119 -0.25 1.16 -14.81
N ASN A 120 0.40 2.32 -14.93
CA ASN A 120 1.80 2.42 -15.35
C ASN A 120 2.79 1.83 -14.36
N ILE A 121 2.50 1.84 -13.07
CA ILE A 121 3.32 1.16 -12.06
C ILE A 121 2.87 -0.30 -11.80
N GLY A 122 2.01 -0.84 -12.68
CA GLY A 122 1.65 -2.25 -12.73
C GLY A 122 0.41 -2.65 -11.95
N HIS A 123 -0.38 -1.70 -11.44
CA HIS A 123 -1.57 -2.00 -10.64
C HIS A 123 -2.77 -1.17 -11.08
N HIS A 124 -3.73 -1.81 -11.75
CA HIS A 124 -5.03 -1.19 -12.03
C HIS A 124 -6.07 -1.78 -11.08
N PRO A 125 -6.50 -1.09 -10.00
CA PRO A 125 -7.30 -1.66 -8.92
C PRO A 125 -8.55 -2.43 -9.37
N TYR A 126 -9.22 -1.97 -10.43
CA TYR A 126 -10.46 -2.56 -10.93
C TYR A 126 -10.28 -3.52 -12.13
N ARG A 127 -9.05 -3.82 -12.53
CA ARG A 127 -8.75 -4.66 -13.69
C ARG A 127 -7.80 -5.81 -13.36
N ALA A 128 -8.05 -6.47 -12.22
CA ALA A 128 -7.33 -7.70 -11.90
C ALA A 128 -7.59 -8.75 -12.99
N LYS A 129 -6.52 -9.41 -13.45
CA LYS A 129 -6.61 -10.41 -14.52
C LYS A 129 -7.31 -11.69 -14.09
N GLN A 130 -7.38 -11.93 -12.78
CA GLN A 130 -7.95 -13.15 -12.21
C GLN A 130 -9.10 -12.81 -11.25
N PRO A 131 -10.09 -13.73 -11.08
CA PRO A 131 -11.24 -13.51 -10.21
C PRO A 131 -10.90 -13.33 -8.73
N ASN A 132 -9.74 -13.82 -8.29
CA ASN A 132 -9.24 -13.69 -6.93
C ASN A 132 -8.63 -12.32 -6.62
N GLY A 133 -8.65 -11.38 -7.57
CA GLY A 133 -8.09 -10.05 -7.40
C GLY A 133 -6.59 -9.97 -7.67
N TRP A 134 -5.99 -8.87 -7.21
CA TRP A 134 -4.55 -8.66 -7.24
C TRP A 134 -3.87 -9.48 -6.15
N SER A 135 -2.61 -9.85 -6.39
CA SER A 135 -1.82 -10.60 -5.43
C SER A 135 -1.53 -9.76 -4.17
N ASP A 136 -1.59 -10.43 -3.04
CA ASP A 136 -1.14 -9.90 -1.74
C ASP A 136 0.29 -10.35 -1.39
N HIS A 137 0.97 -11.03 -2.29
CA HIS A 137 2.34 -11.52 -2.11
C HIS A 137 3.37 -10.49 -2.59
N SER A 138 4.38 -10.22 -1.79
CA SER A 138 5.43 -9.24 -2.09
C SER A 138 6.21 -9.56 -3.36
N ASP A 139 6.47 -10.84 -3.64
CA ASP A 139 7.25 -11.29 -4.79
C ASP A 139 6.63 -10.87 -6.14
N ASP A 140 5.30 -10.77 -6.19
CA ASP A 140 4.60 -10.33 -7.40
C ASP A 140 4.82 -8.84 -7.70
N TRP A 141 5.33 -8.08 -6.72
CA TRP A 141 5.53 -6.63 -6.81
C TRP A 141 7.00 -6.20 -6.85
N ILE A 142 7.96 -7.15 -6.71
CA ILE A 142 9.41 -6.86 -6.65
C ILE A 142 10.10 -7.10 -8.02
N SER A 143 9.39 -7.12 -9.11
CA SER A 143 10.04 -7.29 -10.41
C SER A 143 10.91 -6.07 -10.77
N PRO A 144 12.04 -6.25 -11.46
CA PRO A 144 12.90 -5.15 -11.90
C PRO A 144 12.13 -4.09 -12.71
N GLU A 145 11.21 -4.53 -13.56
CA GLU A 145 10.38 -3.64 -14.37
C GLU A 145 9.49 -2.74 -13.49
N LEU A 146 8.82 -3.31 -12.49
CA LEU A 146 7.95 -2.55 -11.59
C LEU A 146 8.73 -1.58 -10.71
N LEU A 147 9.95 -1.95 -10.29
CA LEU A 147 10.84 -1.05 -9.56
C LEU A 147 11.29 0.12 -10.42
N ILE A 148 11.67 -0.13 -11.68
CA ILE A 148 12.04 0.93 -12.63
C ILE A 148 10.85 1.88 -12.86
N ARG A 149 9.64 1.36 -12.98
CA ARG A 149 8.42 2.18 -13.14
C ARG A 149 8.17 3.06 -11.92
N ARG A 150 8.41 2.57 -10.70
CA ARG A 150 8.36 3.38 -9.47
C ARG A 150 9.43 4.49 -9.49
N LEU A 151 10.65 4.19 -9.91
CA LEU A 151 11.71 5.21 -10.09
C LEU A 151 11.30 6.32 -11.06
N VAL A 152 10.75 5.93 -12.22
CA VAL A 152 10.28 6.89 -13.23
C VAL A 152 9.15 7.75 -12.68
N TYR A 153 8.21 7.13 -11.97
CA TYR A 153 7.11 7.86 -11.35
C TYR A 153 7.60 8.83 -10.26
N ALA A 154 8.47 8.38 -9.35
CA ALA A 154 9.03 9.24 -8.31
C ALA A 154 9.77 10.45 -8.90
N LYS A 155 10.50 10.25 -10.01
CA LYS A 155 11.14 11.35 -10.74
C LYS A 155 10.11 12.30 -11.38
N ALA A 156 9.04 11.77 -11.95
CA ALA A 156 7.98 12.58 -12.53
C ALA A 156 7.22 13.39 -11.47
N SER A 157 6.92 12.78 -10.32
CA SER A 157 6.25 13.44 -9.20
C SER A 157 7.05 14.63 -8.65
N TYR A 158 8.38 14.56 -8.68
CA TYR A 158 9.22 15.70 -8.30
C TYR A 158 8.99 16.91 -9.18
N ASN A 159 8.92 16.74 -10.49
CA ASN A 159 8.71 17.86 -11.42
C ASN A 159 7.36 18.56 -11.14
N TYR A 160 6.35 17.78 -10.82
CA TYR A 160 5.06 18.24 -10.37
C TYR A 160 5.16 19.08 -9.12
N HIS A 161 5.78 18.51 -8.12
CA HIS A 161 5.93 19.05 -6.80
C HIS A 161 6.76 20.34 -6.77
N LYS A 162 7.84 20.39 -7.56
CA LYS A 162 8.68 21.57 -7.70
C LYS A 162 7.93 22.76 -8.31
N ILE A 163 7.03 22.50 -9.26
CA ILE A 163 6.24 23.55 -9.92
C ILE A 163 5.26 24.17 -8.92
N GLU A 164 4.67 23.35 -8.04
CA GLU A 164 3.64 23.81 -7.11
C GLU A 164 4.20 24.39 -5.80
N ASN A 165 5.29 23.84 -5.25
CA ASN A 165 5.68 24.08 -3.86
C ASN A 165 7.15 24.45 -3.60
N ASN A 166 8.00 24.52 -4.60
CA ASN A 166 9.43 24.95 -4.53
C ASN A 166 10.21 24.34 -3.34
N LYS A 167 10.09 23.04 -3.08
CA LYS A 167 10.63 22.39 -1.89
C LYS A 167 12.14 22.11 -1.98
N ASN A 168 12.85 22.40 -0.91
CA ASN A 168 14.31 22.37 -0.78
C ASN A 168 14.80 21.19 0.09
N ALA A 169 16.09 21.16 0.42
CA ALA A 169 16.68 20.13 1.25
C ALA A 169 16.08 20.05 2.66
N GLU A 170 15.64 21.17 3.22
CA GLU A 170 14.98 21.24 4.54
C GLU A 170 13.63 20.52 4.53
N TYR A 171 12.88 20.63 3.45
CA TYR A 171 11.66 19.86 3.28
C TYR A 171 11.91 18.35 3.33
N TYR A 172 12.95 17.85 2.65
CA TYR A 172 13.28 16.43 2.68
C TYR A 172 13.75 15.98 4.06
N ALA A 173 14.52 16.81 4.76
CA ALA A 173 14.94 16.53 6.13
C ALA A 173 13.73 16.38 7.07
N ASN A 174 12.80 17.32 7.02
CA ASN A 174 11.58 17.27 7.84
C ASN A 174 10.68 16.07 7.48
N MET A 175 10.62 15.70 6.20
CA MET A 175 9.87 14.55 5.76
C MET A 175 10.48 13.25 6.30
N VAL A 176 11.79 13.10 6.21
CA VAL A 176 12.51 11.92 6.68
C VAL A 176 12.39 11.78 8.19
N GLU A 177 12.60 12.87 8.95
CA GLU A 177 12.47 12.86 10.39
C GLU A 177 11.09 12.43 10.89
N LYS A 178 10.05 12.84 10.20
CA LYS A 178 8.65 12.52 10.60
C LYS A 178 8.19 11.10 10.25
N ASN A 179 8.76 10.49 9.22
CA ASN A 179 8.15 9.31 8.59
C ASN A 179 9.04 8.06 8.58
N PHE A 180 10.26 8.14 9.14
CA PHE A 180 11.20 7.02 9.11
C PHE A 180 11.83 6.74 10.47
N ASP A 181 12.06 5.47 10.77
CA ASP A 181 12.66 5.03 12.04
C ASP A 181 14.14 5.41 12.15
N ASN A 182 14.84 5.50 11.01
CA ASN A 182 16.28 5.81 10.94
C ASN A 182 16.57 6.99 10.01
N PRO A 183 16.15 8.22 10.37
CA PRO A 183 16.27 9.38 9.49
C PRO A 183 17.71 9.69 9.07
N ASP A 184 18.67 9.59 9.97
CA ASP A 184 20.08 9.90 9.69
C ASP A 184 20.67 8.99 8.60
N LYS A 185 20.35 7.70 8.63
CA LYS A 185 20.80 6.74 7.62
C LYS A 185 20.24 7.06 6.25
N ILE A 186 18.97 7.42 6.21
CA ILE A 186 18.29 7.78 4.96
C ILE A 186 18.81 9.11 4.45
N MET A 187 18.97 10.10 5.32
CA MET A 187 19.53 11.40 4.95
C MET A 187 20.96 11.28 4.41
N ASN A 188 21.80 10.47 5.04
CA ASN A 188 23.15 10.19 4.54
C ASN A 188 23.13 9.55 3.14
N TYR A 189 22.19 8.65 2.88
CA TYR A 189 22.04 8.01 1.59
C TYR A 189 21.59 9.00 0.50
N ILE A 190 20.55 9.78 0.74
CA ILE A 190 20.04 10.73 -0.26
C ILE A 190 20.99 11.92 -0.47
N ASN A 191 21.74 12.33 0.56
CA ASN A 191 22.69 13.44 0.49
C ASN A 191 23.98 13.11 -0.30
N GLN A 192 24.19 11.86 -0.67
CA GLN A 192 25.22 11.49 -1.65
C GLN A 192 24.96 12.11 -3.05
N LYS A 193 23.75 12.60 -3.28
CA LYS A 193 23.35 13.28 -4.51
C LYS A 193 23.25 14.78 -4.31
N ASN A 194 23.65 15.54 -5.33
CA ASN A 194 23.61 17.00 -5.29
C ASN A 194 22.28 17.57 -5.81
N ARG A 195 21.60 16.84 -6.70
CA ARG A 195 20.38 17.32 -7.35
C ARG A 195 19.15 16.94 -6.55
N SER A 196 18.27 17.90 -6.26
CA SER A 196 17.04 17.67 -5.50
C SER A 196 16.13 16.59 -6.11
N ILE A 197 16.06 16.52 -7.44
CA ILE A 197 15.28 15.47 -8.13
C ILE A 197 15.83 14.07 -7.86
N GLU A 198 17.15 13.93 -7.74
CA GLU A 198 17.78 12.65 -7.42
C GLU A 198 17.53 12.27 -5.97
N LYS A 199 17.63 13.24 -5.05
CA LYS A 199 17.29 13.04 -3.62
C LYS A 199 15.86 12.56 -3.44
N HIS A 200 14.91 13.22 -4.08
CA HIS A 200 13.50 12.85 -4.08
C HIS A 200 13.28 11.43 -4.63
N THR A 201 13.88 11.14 -5.80
CA THR A 201 13.76 9.82 -6.43
C THR A 201 14.32 8.71 -5.54
N LEU A 202 15.48 8.93 -4.92
CA LEU A 202 16.11 7.96 -4.02
C LEU A 202 15.29 7.77 -2.73
N LEU A 203 14.73 8.84 -2.18
CA LEU A 203 13.92 8.76 -0.97
C LEU A 203 12.73 7.81 -1.16
N PHE A 204 11.92 8.04 -2.19
CA PHE A 204 10.73 7.23 -2.45
C PHE A 204 11.01 5.81 -2.96
N ASN A 205 12.25 5.50 -3.32
CA ASN A 205 12.69 4.16 -3.68
C ASN A 205 13.68 3.57 -2.67
N HIS A 206 13.84 4.19 -1.52
CA HIS A 206 14.65 3.63 -0.43
C HIS A 206 13.99 2.33 0.08
N PRO A 207 14.77 1.28 0.40
CA PRO A 207 14.23 0.00 0.88
C PRO A 207 13.28 0.12 2.07
N GLU A 208 13.52 1.04 2.99
CA GLU A 208 12.61 1.30 4.12
C GLU A 208 11.30 1.95 3.67
N PHE A 209 11.32 2.76 2.62
CA PHE A 209 10.12 3.36 2.05
C PHE A 209 9.31 2.36 1.22
N LEU A 210 9.96 1.37 0.63
CA LEU A 210 9.30 0.32 -0.15
C LEU A 210 8.65 -0.77 0.72
N LYS A 211 8.92 -0.75 2.03
CA LYS A 211 8.37 -1.68 3.02
C LYS A 211 7.54 -0.90 4.04
N ALA A 212 6.36 -1.40 4.35
CA ALA A 212 5.46 -0.85 5.35
C ALA A 212 5.16 -1.90 6.43
#